data_c8308320b2036744a69a6cb2550bd6ad
#
_entry.id   c8308320b2036744a69a6cb2550bd6ad
#
_cell.length_a   1.000
_cell.length_b   1.000
_cell.length_c   1.000
_cell.angle_alpha   90.00
_cell.angle_beta   90.00
_cell.angle_gamma   90.00
#
_symmetry.space_group_name_H-M   'P 1'
#
loop_
_entity.id
_entity.type
_entity.pdbx_description
1 polymer ?
#
loop_
_entity_poly.entity_id
_entity_poly.type
_entity_poly.pdbx_seq_one_letter_code
_entity_poly.pdbx_strand_id
1 'polypeptide(L)'
;MSNLLKIAVAELGTKESPPNSNKVKYNTWYYGREVSGSSYPWCMAFVQWCIDQSGLTPPIVTASCGAFLNAARAAGEAVYTDFRPGDVVIYDFQRDGITDHCGIVESTSGATVTAIEGNTAGGNDSDGGEVMRRTRNIYQIVGAWRPKEEEMSYEDFKSYMEQYRKELQDQECSDWYDKQDKAAVEALGIFEPDGVVTMPRDFVTREQVGALFARYDAKHG
;
A
#
# COMPACT_ATOMS: atom_id res chain seq x y z
N MET A 1 3.70 6.78 0.25
CA MET A 1 4.31 5.43 0.09
C MET A 1 3.21 4.52 -0.38
N SER A 2 3.37 3.88 -1.55
CA SER A 2 2.35 2.97 -2.09
C SER A 2 2.08 1.79 -1.15
N ASN A 3 0.88 1.20 -1.24
CA ASN A 3 0.53 0.07 -0.39
C ASN A 3 1.44 -1.14 -0.63
N LEU A 4 1.78 -1.39 -1.90
CA LEU A 4 2.74 -2.44 -2.30
C LEU A 4 4.08 -2.31 -1.55
N LEU A 5 4.66 -1.10 -1.51
CA LEU A 5 5.93 -0.89 -0.82
C LEU A 5 5.82 -1.04 0.70
N LYS A 6 4.71 -0.60 1.31
CA LYS A 6 4.48 -0.80 2.75
C LYS A 6 4.48 -2.27 3.13
N ILE A 7 3.81 -3.10 2.32
CA ILE A 7 3.75 -4.55 2.50
C ILE A 7 5.15 -5.16 2.36
N ALA A 8 5.89 -4.80 1.32
CA ALA A 8 7.24 -5.31 1.11
C ALA A 8 8.19 -4.95 2.27
N VAL A 9 8.13 -3.72 2.78
CA VAL A 9 8.95 -3.26 3.93
C VAL A 9 8.60 -4.02 5.21
N ALA A 10 7.33 -4.35 5.42
CA ALA A 10 6.90 -5.13 6.59
C ALA A 10 7.46 -6.57 6.60
N GLU A 11 7.88 -7.08 5.45
CA GLU A 11 8.43 -8.43 5.29
C GLU A 11 9.96 -8.51 5.49
N LEU A 12 10.65 -7.40 5.71
CA LEU A 12 12.09 -7.37 5.94
C LEU A 12 12.51 -8.32 7.06
N GLY A 13 13.55 -9.13 6.80
CA GLY A 13 14.06 -10.13 7.73
C GLY A 13 13.35 -11.49 7.67
N THR A 14 12.31 -11.65 6.85
CA THR A 14 11.71 -12.97 6.60
C THR A 14 12.72 -13.87 5.90
N LYS A 15 12.88 -15.10 6.41
CA LYS A 15 13.88 -16.07 5.95
C LYS A 15 13.24 -17.40 5.57
N GLU A 16 13.93 -18.12 4.70
CA GLU A 16 13.62 -19.54 4.49
C GLU A 16 13.94 -20.39 5.72
N SER A 17 13.20 -21.47 5.86
CA SER A 17 13.41 -22.43 6.93
C SER A 17 13.19 -23.87 6.45
N PRO A 18 14.25 -24.72 6.48
CA PRO A 18 15.63 -24.42 6.89
C PRO A 18 16.38 -23.51 5.91
N PRO A 19 17.54 -22.95 6.29
CA PRO A 19 18.37 -22.14 5.38
C PRO A 19 18.76 -22.89 4.10
N ASN A 20 18.85 -22.19 2.97
CA ASN A 20 19.16 -22.71 1.63
C ASN A 20 18.16 -23.75 1.11
N SER A 21 16.93 -23.68 1.54
CA SER A 21 15.89 -24.65 1.16
C SER A 21 14.88 -24.14 0.16
N ASN A 22 14.83 -22.83 -0.07
CA ASN A 22 13.74 -22.15 -0.79
C ASN A 22 12.33 -22.43 -0.19
N LYS A 23 12.30 -22.95 1.05
CA LYS A 23 11.07 -23.18 1.79
C LYS A 23 10.68 -21.93 2.54
N VAL A 24 9.70 -21.19 2.00
CA VAL A 24 9.24 -19.90 2.51
C VAL A 24 7.75 -19.71 2.22
N LYS A 25 7.08 -18.89 3.00
CA LYS A 25 5.64 -18.64 2.87
C LYS A 25 5.22 -18.17 1.47
N TYR A 26 6.06 -17.39 0.77
CA TYR A 26 5.77 -16.87 -0.57
C TYR A 26 5.69 -17.99 -1.61
N ASN A 27 6.60 -18.96 -1.53
CA ASN A 27 6.55 -20.16 -2.37
C ASN A 27 5.34 -21.02 -2.04
N THR A 28 5.02 -21.21 -0.74
CA THR A 28 3.84 -21.97 -0.33
C THR A 28 2.55 -21.32 -0.87
N TRP A 29 2.46 -20.00 -0.80
CA TRP A 29 1.35 -19.23 -1.36
C TRP A 29 1.28 -19.38 -2.89
N TYR A 30 2.41 -19.18 -3.58
CA TYR A 30 2.46 -19.18 -5.04
C TYR A 30 2.13 -20.56 -5.64
N TYR A 31 2.68 -21.64 -5.08
CA TYR A 31 2.48 -23.01 -5.57
C TYR A 31 1.25 -23.71 -4.97
N GLY A 32 0.56 -23.08 -4.01
CA GLY A 32 -0.57 -23.69 -3.29
C GLY A 32 -0.21 -24.89 -2.43
N ARG A 33 1.08 -25.13 -2.22
CA ARG A 33 1.65 -26.21 -1.40
C ARG A 33 3.06 -25.88 -0.95
N GLU A 34 3.53 -26.50 0.09
CA GLU A 34 4.92 -26.39 0.50
C GLU A 34 5.84 -27.00 -0.58
N VAL A 35 6.87 -26.24 -0.95
CA VAL A 35 7.93 -26.65 -1.88
C VAL A 35 9.29 -26.35 -1.30
N SER A 36 10.33 -27.07 -1.77
CA SER A 36 11.72 -26.82 -1.39
C SER A 36 12.70 -27.28 -2.48
N GLY A 37 13.93 -26.78 -2.43
CA GLY A 37 15.00 -27.11 -3.36
C GLY A 37 15.26 -26.02 -4.41
N SER A 38 16.38 -26.15 -5.11
CA SER A 38 16.92 -25.14 -6.02
C SER A 38 16.03 -24.80 -7.23
N SER A 39 15.04 -25.64 -7.51
CA SER A 39 14.07 -25.38 -8.60
C SER A 39 12.99 -24.35 -8.24
N TYR A 40 13.02 -23.81 -7.03
CA TYR A 40 12.00 -22.90 -6.52
C TYR A 40 12.58 -21.56 -6.03
N PRO A 41 13.33 -20.82 -6.88
CA PRO A 41 13.74 -19.46 -6.51
C PRO A 41 12.51 -18.59 -6.27
N TRP A 42 12.58 -17.72 -5.25
CA TRP A 42 11.36 -17.05 -4.78
C TRP A 42 11.39 -15.52 -4.82
N CYS A 43 12.34 -14.91 -5.53
CA CYS A 43 12.37 -13.47 -5.70
C CYS A 43 11.06 -12.93 -6.32
N MET A 44 10.62 -13.53 -7.43
CA MET A 44 9.37 -13.12 -8.05
C MET A 44 8.13 -13.63 -7.30
N ALA A 45 8.19 -14.79 -6.64
CA ALA A 45 7.08 -15.25 -5.78
C ALA A 45 6.83 -14.30 -4.60
N PHE A 46 7.90 -13.73 -4.03
CA PHE A 46 7.79 -12.65 -3.03
C PHE A 46 7.09 -11.41 -3.59
N VAL A 47 7.52 -10.94 -4.76
CA VAL A 47 6.91 -9.78 -5.42
C VAL A 47 5.43 -10.03 -5.73
N GLN A 48 5.09 -11.20 -6.27
CA GLN A 48 3.70 -11.60 -6.55
C GLN A 48 2.84 -11.63 -5.30
N TRP A 49 3.38 -12.15 -4.20
CA TRP A 49 2.70 -12.15 -2.92
C TRP A 49 2.45 -10.73 -2.42
N CYS A 50 3.43 -9.82 -2.52
CA CYS A 50 3.25 -8.43 -2.14
C CYS A 50 2.19 -7.72 -3.01
N ILE A 51 2.15 -8.02 -4.31
CA ILE A 51 1.15 -7.49 -5.24
C ILE A 51 -0.26 -7.95 -4.82
N ASP A 52 -0.44 -9.25 -4.57
CA ASP A 52 -1.71 -9.82 -4.11
C ASP A 52 -2.19 -9.18 -2.80
N GLN A 53 -1.30 -9.10 -1.79
CA GLN A 53 -1.63 -8.49 -0.50
C GLN A 53 -1.93 -6.97 -0.61
N SER A 54 -1.45 -6.31 -1.65
CA SER A 54 -1.72 -4.88 -1.89
C SER A 54 -3.05 -4.62 -2.59
N GLY A 55 -3.72 -5.65 -3.08
CA GLY A 55 -4.95 -5.56 -3.88
C GLY A 55 -4.71 -5.16 -5.33
N LEU A 56 -3.45 -5.05 -5.77
CA LEU A 56 -3.11 -4.74 -7.15
C LEU A 56 -3.25 -5.98 -8.05
N THR A 57 -3.53 -5.74 -9.33
CA THR A 57 -3.57 -6.79 -10.35
C THR A 57 -2.24 -6.79 -11.12
N PRO A 58 -1.44 -7.89 -11.07
CA PRO A 58 -0.20 -7.97 -11.83
C PRO A 58 -0.49 -8.15 -13.33
N PRO A 59 0.44 -7.76 -14.24
CA PRO A 59 0.27 -7.99 -15.67
C PRO A 59 0.21 -9.49 -16.01
N ILE A 60 0.77 -10.33 -15.18
CA ILE A 60 0.70 -11.79 -15.24
C ILE A 60 1.10 -12.39 -13.88
N VAL A 61 0.50 -13.50 -13.49
CA VAL A 61 0.96 -14.31 -12.34
C VAL A 61 2.02 -15.29 -12.84
N THR A 62 3.27 -15.09 -12.43
CA THR A 62 4.43 -15.90 -12.86
C THR A 62 5.55 -15.85 -11.83
N ALA A 63 6.38 -16.89 -11.74
CA ALA A 63 7.63 -16.87 -10.97
C ALA A 63 8.85 -16.43 -11.82
N SER A 64 8.66 -16.13 -13.11
CA SER A 64 9.72 -15.71 -14.02
C SER A 64 9.80 -14.19 -14.15
N CYS A 65 10.94 -13.61 -13.78
CA CYS A 65 11.21 -12.18 -13.93
C CYS A 65 11.08 -11.71 -15.38
N GLY A 66 11.59 -12.48 -16.35
CA GLY A 66 11.52 -12.14 -17.76
C GLY A 66 10.09 -12.21 -18.31
N ALA A 67 9.31 -13.23 -17.93
CA ALA A 67 7.92 -13.33 -18.32
C ALA A 67 7.09 -12.16 -17.75
N PHE A 68 7.36 -11.77 -16.50
CA PHE A 68 6.71 -10.65 -15.85
C PHE A 68 6.97 -9.33 -16.58
N LEU A 69 8.24 -9.02 -16.90
CA LEU A 69 8.60 -7.81 -17.63
C LEU A 69 7.99 -7.79 -19.05
N ASN A 70 7.96 -8.94 -19.73
CA ASN A 70 7.37 -9.04 -21.06
C ASN A 70 5.85 -8.79 -21.04
N ALA A 71 5.15 -9.29 -20.03
CA ALA A 71 3.74 -9.03 -19.82
C ALA A 71 3.48 -7.54 -19.48
N ALA A 72 4.28 -6.94 -18.62
CA ALA A 72 4.22 -5.51 -18.33
C ALA A 72 4.43 -4.65 -19.58
N ARG A 73 5.38 -5.05 -20.45
CA ARG A 73 5.61 -4.40 -21.75
C ARG A 73 4.40 -4.50 -22.67
N ALA A 74 3.81 -5.69 -22.78
CA ALA A 74 2.63 -5.92 -23.60
C ALA A 74 1.41 -5.12 -23.11
N ALA A 75 1.28 -4.90 -21.80
CA ALA A 75 0.23 -4.10 -21.17
C ALA A 75 0.49 -2.57 -21.28
N GLY A 76 1.66 -2.13 -21.76
CA GLY A 76 2.05 -0.71 -21.78
C GLY A 76 2.34 -0.14 -20.38
N GLU A 77 2.71 -0.99 -19.43
CA GLU A 77 2.97 -0.67 -18.02
C GLU A 77 4.47 -0.77 -17.66
N ALA A 78 5.31 -1.12 -18.65
CA ALA A 78 6.75 -1.18 -18.45
C ALA A 78 7.39 0.21 -18.53
N VAL A 79 8.33 0.48 -17.61
CA VAL A 79 9.17 1.67 -17.58
C VAL A 79 10.64 1.28 -17.61
N TYR A 80 11.48 2.14 -18.20
CA TYR A 80 12.91 1.85 -18.40
C TYR A 80 13.82 2.91 -17.81
N THR A 81 13.24 4.00 -17.34
CA THR A 81 13.92 5.15 -16.72
C THR A 81 13.02 5.77 -15.66
N ASP A 82 13.55 6.70 -14.87
CA ASP A 82 12.76 7.44 -13.86
C ASP A 82 12.01 6.50 -12.90
N PHE A 83 12.75 5.50 -12.38
CA PHE A 83 12.20 4.54 -11.44
C PHE A 83 11.74 5.24 -10.16
N ARG A 84 10.58 4.81 -9.62
CA ARG A 84 9.90 5.45 -8.50
C ARG A 84 9.57 4.44 -7.40
N PRO A 85 9.40 4.89 -6.15
CA PRO A 85 8.92 4.02 -5.08
C PRO A 85 7.64 3.27 -5.48
N GLY A 86 7.66 1.95 -5.33
CA GLY A 86 6.57 1.05 -5.72
C GLY A 86 6.70 0.41 -7.10
N ASP A 87 7.64 0.86 -7.95
CA ASP A 87 7.96 0.14 -9.18
C ASP A 87 8.56 -1.24 -8.85
N VAL A 88 8.24 -2.25 -9.67
CA VAL A 88 8.85 -3.58 -9.60
C VAL A 88 9.97 -3.66 -10.63
N VAL A 89 11.22 -3.53 -10.18
CA VAL A 89 12.41 -3.57 -11.05
C VAL A 89 12.84 -5.00 -11.34
N ILE A 90 13.29 -5.23 -12.57
CA ILE A 90 13.86 -6.48 -13.04
C ILE A 90 15.32 -6.27 -13.37
N TYR A 91 16.16 -7.13 -12.82
CA TYR A 91 17.61 -7.07 -12.96
C TYR A 91 18.14 -8.11 -13.94
N ASP A 92 19.20 -7.74 -14.62
CA ASP A 92 20.13 -8.58 -15.38
C ASP A 92 21.52 -8.12 -14.90
N PHE A 93 22.08 -8.86 -13.94
CA PHE A 93 23.33 -8.49 -13.26
C PHE A 93 24.55 -8.59 -14.17
N GLN A 94 24.55 -9.57 -15.07
CA GLN A 94 25.64 -9.85 -16.00
C GLN A 94 25.49 -9.10 -17.32
N ARG A 95 24.27 -8.56 -17.61
CA ARG A 95 23.92 -7.90 -18.88
C ARG A 95 24.07 -8.81 -20.10
N ASP A 96 23.71 -10.08 -19.91
CA ASP A 96 23.74 -11.09 -20.96
C ASP A 96 22.38 -11.30 -21.67
N GLY A 97 21.37 -10.53 -21.27
CA GLY A 97 20.00 -10.60 -21.81
C GLY A 97 19.12 -11.59 -21.05
N ILE A 98 19.63 -12.21 -19.99
CA ILE A 98 18.89 -13.11 -19.13
C ILE A 98 18.57 -12.38 -17.82
N THR A 99 17.32 -12.41 -17.40
CA THR A 99 16.89 -11.75 -16.17
C THR A 99 17.19 -12.63 -14.97
N ASP A 100 17.86 -12.07 -13.96
CA ASP A 100 18.34 -12.79 -12.79
C ASP A 100 17.45 -12.66 -11.56
N HIS A 101 16.88 -11.46 -11.37
CA HIS A 101 16.31 -11.06 -10.09
C HIS A 101 15.27 -9.97 -10.23
N CYS A 102 14.58 -9.64 -9.12
CA CYS A 102 13.62 -8.54 -9.05
C CYS A 102 13.52 -7.96 -7.64
N GLY A 103 12.95 -6.77 -7.55
CA GLY A 103 12.69 -6.10 -6.28
C GLY A 103 11.65 -4.99 -6.40
N ILE A 104 11.15 -4.52 -5.27
CA ILE A 104 10.19 -3.42 -5.19
C ILE A 104 10.96 -2.16 -4.76
N VAL A 105 10.96 -1.14 -5.59
CA VAL A 105 11.72 0.11 -5.36
C VAL A 105 11.24 0.82 -4.10
N GLU A 106 12.16 1.15 -3.22
CA GLU A 106 11.94 2.00 -2.06
C GLU A 106 12.38 3.44 -2.31
N SER A 107 13.53 3.62 -2.95
CA SER A 107 14.05 4.95 -3.27
C SER A 107 15.06 4.91 -4.41
N THR A 108 15.30 6.07 -5.01
CA THR A 108 16.35 6.28 -6.03
C THR A 108 17.26 7.41 -5.62
N SER A 109 18.56 7.28 -5.90
CA SER A 109 19.55 8.31 -5.62
C SER A 109 20.68 8.27 -6.66
N GLY A 110 20.74 9.27 -7.53
CA GLY A 110 21.71 9.32 -8.62
C GLY A 110 21.64 8.07 -9.50
N ALA A 111 22.73 7.29 -9.56
CA ALA A 111 22.84 6.08 -10.34
C ALA A 111 22.43 4.80 -9.56
N THR A 112 21.76 4.93 -8.42
CA THR A 112 21.39 3.79 -7.59
C THR A 112 19.90 3.73 -7.31
N VAL A 113 19.40 2.51 -7.17
CA VAL A 113 18.06 2.18 -6.69
C VAL A 113 18.19 1.35 -5.41
N THR A 114 17.47 1.73 -4.37
CA THR A 114 17.28 0.90 -3.19
C THR A 114 15.92 0.21 -3.31
N ALA A 115 15.92 -1.12 -3.22
CA ALA A 115 14.74 -1.96 -3.37
C ALA A 115 14.62 -2.97 -2.23
N ILE A 116 13.39 -3.43 -1.97
CA ILE A 116 13.10 -4.56 -1.10
C ILE A 116 13.07 -5.81 -1.99
N GLU A 117 13.95 -6.76 -1.70
CA GLU A 117 14.19 -7.95 -2.50
C GLU A 117 14.00 -9.21 -1.66
N GLY A 118 13.27 -10.19 -2.19
CA GLY A 118 13.21 -11.55 -1.62
C GLY A 118 14.26 -12.45 -2.24
N ASN A 119 14.59 -13.55 -1.61
CA ASN A 119 15.56 -14.53 -2.10
C ASN A 119 16.98 -13.96 -2.31
N THR A 120 17.42 -13.08 -1.43
CA THR A 120 18.73 -12.41 -1.53
C THR A 120 19.54 -12.56 -0.23
N ALA A 121 20.85 -12.34 -0.30
CA ALA A 121 21.75 -12.30 0.87
C ALA A 121 22.93 -11.35 0.62
N GLY A 122 23.67 -11.01 1.67
CA GLY A 122 24.81 -10.10 1.59
C GLY A 122 25.94 -10.55 0.65
N GLY A 123 26.06 -11.83 0.37
CA GLY A 123 27.07 -12.41 -0.52
C GLY A 123 26.48 -13.15 -1.72
N ASN A 124 25.17 -13.17 -1.86
CA ASN A 124 24.45 -13.79 -2.97
C ASN A 124 23.28 -12.91 -3.38
N ASP A 125 23.36 -12.35 -4.56
CA ASP A 125 22.48 -11.30 -5.02
C ASP A 125 21.14 -11.82 -5.59
N SER A 126 21.08 -13.09 -6.00
CA SER A 126 19.93 -13.67 -6.69
C SER A 126 19.41 -14.99 -6.09
N ASP A 127 20.07 -15.53 -5.08
CA ASP A 127 19.69 -16.79 -4.41
C ASP A 127 20.21 -16.81 -2.97
N GLY A 128 19.59 -16.06 -2.07
CA GLY A 128 20.15 -15.79 -0.76
C GLY A 128 19.30 -16.09 0.46
N GLY A 129 18.04 -16.44 0.31
CA GLY A 129 17.21 -16.96 1.39
C GLY A 129 16.59 -15.97 2.37
N GLU A 130 16.66 -14.65 2.13
CA GLU A 130 16.09 -13.62 3.02
C GLU A 130 15.41 -12.50 2.24
N VAL A 131 14.45 -11.80 2.87
CA VAL A 131 13.93 -10.52 2.39
C VAL A 131 14.79 -9.41 2.94
N MET A 132 15.46 -8.66 2.06
CA MET A 132 16.39 -7.62 2.45
C MET A 132 16.17 -6.31 1.68
N ARG A 133 16.64 -5.21 2.28
CA ARG A 133 16.85 -3.94 1.58
C ARG A 133 18.20 -3.99 0.87
N ARG A 134 18.18 -3.80 -0.46
CA ARG A 134 19.38 -3.85 -1.31
C ARG A 134 19.52 -2.57 -2.11
N THR A 135 20.75 -2.07 -2.23
CA THR A 135 21.07 -0.95 -3.13
C THR A 135 21.79 -1.49 -4.35
N ARG A 136 21.26 -1.19 -5.53
CA ARG A 136 21.72 -1.67 -6.83
C ARG A 136 22.07 -0.51 -7.76
N ASN A 137 22.95 -0.74 -8.70
CA ASN A 137 23.21 0.21 -9.76
C ASN A 137 22.05 0.16 -10.78
N ILE A 138 21.56 1.32 -11.19
CA ILE A 138 20.51 1.48 -12.19
C ILE A 138 20.82 0.80 -13.52
N TYR A 139 22.14 0.76 -13.90
CA TYR A 139 22.64 0.04 -15.04
C TYR A 139 22.29 -1.45 -15.06
N GLN A 140 22.00 -2.15 -13.88
CA GLN A 140 21.63 -3.55 -13.76
C GLN A 140 20.12 -3.78 -13.99
N ILE A 141 19.35 -2.71 -14.11
CA ILE A 141 17.90 -2.78 -14.33
C ILE A 141 17.65 -2.81 -15.84
N VAL A 142 16.91 -3.83 -16.29
CA VAL A 142 16.52 -3.97 -17.71
C VAL A 142 15.10 -3.47 -17.98
N GLY A 143 14.38 -3.11 -16.94
CA GLY A 143 13.06 -2.51 -16.99
C GLY A 143 12.34 -2.71 -15.65
N ALA A 144 11.20 -2.07 -15.52
CA ALA A 144 10.34 -2.20 -14.35
C ALA A 144 8.88 -2.23 -14.77
N TRP A 145 8.05 -2.85 -13.95
CA TRP A 145 6.61 -2.66 -14.00
C TRP A 145 6.22 -1.52 -13.06
N ARG A 146 5.46 -0.57 -13.57
CA ARG A 146 4.83 0.47 -12.76
C ARG A 146 3.36 0.16 -12.61
N PRO A 147 2.91 -0.21 -11.39
CA PRO A 147 1.49 -0.40 -11.13
C PRO A 147 0.70 0.85 -11.51
N LYS A 148 -0.42 0.68 -12.18
CA LYS A 148 -1.39 1.77 -12.27
C LYS A 148 -1.97 1.95 -10.87
N GLU A 149 -1.77 3.10 -10.28
CA GLU A 149 -2.56 3.47 -9.11
C GLU A 149 -4.01 3.55 -9.59
N GLU A 150 -4.89 2.76 -8.98
CA GLU A 150 -6.31 2.98 -9.19
C GLU A 150 -6.61 4.37 -8.61
N GLU A 151 -6.87 5.33 -9.49
CA GLU A 151 -7.41 6.60 -9.03
C GLU A 151 -8.72 6.29 -8.32
N MET A 152 -8.80 6.63 -7.03
CA MET A 152 -10.02 6.47 -6.25
C MET A 152 -11.15 7.18 -7.01
N SER A 153 -12.15 6.42 -7.43
CA SER A 153 -13.29 7.02 -8.11
C SER A 153 -13.99 8.02 -7.18
N TYR A 154 -14.72 8.98 -7.75
CA TYR A 154 -15.51 9.90 -6.94
C TYR A 154 -16.53 9.15 -6.07
N GLU A 155 -17.10 8.06 -6.56
CA GLU A 155 -18.06 7.23 -5.80
C GLU A 155 -17.37 6.50 -4.64
N ASP A 156 -16.15 5.97 -4.83
CA ASP A 156 -15.37 5.36 -3.76
C ASP A 156 -15.01 6.40 -2.69
N PHE A 157 -14.53 7.57 -3.11
CA PHE A 157 -14.24 8.68 -2.19
C PHE A 157 -15.47 9.06 -1.38
N LYS A 158 -16.63 9.19 -2.02
CA LYS A 158 -17.89 9.48 -1.38
C LYS A 158 -18.30 8.40 -0.37
N SER A 159 -18.15 7.14 -0.76
CA SER A 159 -18.43 6.00 0.11
C SER A 159 -17.53 6.00 1.36
N TYR A 160 -16.23 6.23 1.20
CA TYR A 160 -15.29 6.37 2.33
C TYR A 160 -15.64 7.55 3.23
N MET A 161 -16.03 8.69 2.65
CA MET A 161 -16.43 9.86 3.44
C MET A 161 -17.73 9.60 4.22
N GLU A 162 -18.68 8.87 3.65
CA GLU A 162 -19.91 8.47 4.34
C GLU A 162 -19.63 7.47 5.48
N GLN A 163 -18.71 6.52 5.25
CA GLN A 163 -18.28 5.59 6.29
C GLN A 163 -17.56 6.32 7.42
N TYR A 164 -16.60 7.17 7.09
CA TYR A 164 -15.86 7.97 8.08
C TYR A 164 -16.79 8.87 8.90
N ARG A 165 -17.77 9.47 8.22
CA ARG A 165 -18.79 10.26 8.89
C ARG A 165 -19.62 9.45 9.90
N LYS A 166 -20.00 8.22 9.54
CA LYS A 166 -20.65 7.29 10.47
C LYS A 166 -19.79 6.95 11.67
N GLU A 167 -18.52 6.66 11.45
CA GLU A 167 -17.56 6.39 12.52
C GLU A 167 -17.44 7.57 13.50
N LEU A 168 -17.47 8.82 12.98
CA LEU A 168 -17.47 10.01 13.80
C LEU A 168 -18.78 10.19 14.60
N GLN A 169 -19.90 9.80 14.03
CA GLN A 169 -21.21 9.88 14.70
C GLN A 169 -21.31 8.94 15.90
N ASP A 170 -20.67 7.77 15.81
CA ASP A 170 -20.66 6.75 16.85
C ASP A 170 -19.61 7.03 17.96
N GLN A 171 -18.78 8.06 17.80
CA GLN A 171 -17.78 8.43 18.80
C GLN A 171 -18.37 9.32 19.90
N GLU A 172 -17.92 9.09 21.13
CA GLU A 172 -18.23 10.00 22.25
C GLU A 172 -17.66 11.41 21.99
N CYS A 173 -18.21 12.41 22.66
CA CYS A 173 -17.69 13.77 22.62
C CYS A 173 -16.19 13.78 22.96
N SER A 174 -15.45 14.71 22.36
CA SER A 174 -14.03 14.91 22.70
C SER A 174 -13.88 15.43 24.13
N ASP A 175 -12.75 15.20 24.77
CA ASP A 175 -12.47 15.58 26.16
C ASP A 175 -12.64 17.08 26.44
N TRP A 176 -12.46 17.93 25.42
CA TRP A 176 -12.66 19.39 25.54
C TRP A 176 -14.13 19.81 25.49
N TYR A 177 -15.03 18.93 25.04
CA TYR A 177 -16.47 19.15 24.98
C TYR A 177 -17.11 18.23 26.04
N ASP A 178 -17.08 18.67 27.28
CA ASP A 178 -17.54 17.88 28.40
C ASP A 178 -19.07 17.85 28.53
N LYS A 179 -19.56 17.10 29.51
CA LYS A 179 -20.99 16.97 29.77
C LYS A 179 -21.69 18.30 30.12
N GLN A 180 -20.94 19.26 30.69
CA GLN A 180 -21.50 20.58 31.05
C GLN A 180 -21.63 21.45 29.81
N ASP A 181 -20.63 21.43 28.91
CA ASP A 181 -20.68 22.13 27.63
C ASP A 181 -21.82 21.60 26.77
N LYS A 182 -21.98 20.28 26.70
CA LYS A 182 -23.09 19.64 26.00
C LYS A 182 -24.43 20.08 26.56
N ALA A 183 -24.62 20.03 27.87
CA ALA A 183 -25.85 20.43 28.53
C ALA A 183 -26.16 21.92 28.33
N ALA A 184 -25.14 22.78 28.35
CA ALA A 184 -25.30 24.21 28.09
C ALA A 184 -25.75 24.47 26.66
N VAL A 185 -25.16 23.79 25.67
CA VAL A 185 -25.51 23.92 24.25
C VAL A 185 -26.94 23.37 23.98
N GLU A 186 -27.30 22.25 24.59
CA GLU A 186 -28.65 21.68 24.51
C GLU A 186 -29.71 22.61 25.12
N ALA A 187 -29.37 23.30 26.24
CA ALA A 187 -30.26 24.23 26.91
C ALA A 187 -30.55 25.47 26.05
N LEU A 188 -29.71 25.80 25.06
CA LEU A 188 -30.02 26.88 24.08
C LEU A 188 -31.20 26.51 23.19
N GLY A 189 -31.53 25.23 23.02
CA GLY A 189 -32.65 24.72 22.24
C GLY A 189 -32.62 25.10 20.76
N ILE A 190 -31.44 25.27 20.20
CA ILE A 190 -31.24 25.67 18.80
C ILE A 190 -31.03 24.47 17.86
N PHE A 191 -30.83 23.29 18.43
CA PHE A 191 -30.69 22.04 17.66
C PHE A 191 -32.07 21.45 17.33
N GLU A 192 -32.10 20.27 16.76
CA GLU A 192 -33.32 19.57 16.32
C GLU A 192 -34.49 19.69 17.34
N PRO A 193 -35.73 19.33 17.01
CA PRO A 193 -36.91 19.62 17.81
C PRO A 193 -36.84 19.15 19.29
N ASP A 194 -36.00 18.13 19.55
CA ASP A 194 -35.76 17.62 20.91
C ASP A 194 -34.63 18.35 21.66
N GLY A 195 -33.92 19.27 21.02
CA GLY A 195 -32.81 20.03 21.59
C GLY A 195 -31.54 19.23 21.89
N VAL A 196 -31.47 17.96 21.45
CA VAL A 196 -30.33 17.10 21.73
C VAL A 196 -29.21 17.27 20.73
N VAL A 197 -27.98 17.39 21.21
CA VAL A 197 -26.79 17.36 20.36
C VAL A 197 -26.50 15.92 19.98
N THR A 198 -26.92 15.54 18.78
CA THR A 198 -26.57 14.27 18.15
C THR A 198 -25.35 14.46 17.24
N MET A 199 -24.52 13.43 17.12
CA MET A 199 -23.38 13.45 16.21
C MET A 199 -22.38 14.61 16.45
N PRO A 200 -21.85 14.79 17.68
CA PRO A 200 -21.05 15.96 18.03
C PRO A 200 -19.72 16.07 17.29
N ARG A 201 -19.30 15.00 16.60
CA ARG A 201 -18.07 14.98 15.79
C ARG A 201 -18.32 14.94 14.28
N ASP A 202 -19.55 15.05 13.84
CA ASP A 202 -19.85 15.11 12.41
C ASP A 202 -19.44 16.46 11.81
N PHE A 203 -19.23 16.46 10.49
CA PHE A 203 -18.94 17.69 9.75
C PHE A 203 -20.16 18.58 9.69
N VAL A 204 -19.97 19.86 9.96
CA VAL A 204 -21.03 20.86 9.89
C VAL A 204 -20.90 21.63 8.59
N THR A 205 -21.98 21.68 7.80
CA THR A 205 -22.01 22.51 6.58
C THR A 205 -22.23 23.99 6.91
N ARG A 206 -21.87 24.90 5.98
CA ARG A 206 -22.16 26.34 6.13
C ARG A 206 -23.66 26.62 6.28
N GLU A 207 -24.51 25.83 5.63
CA GLU A 207 -25.98 25.95 5.73
C GLU A 207 -26.46 25.57 7.14
N GLN A 208 -25.91 24.51 7.72
CA GLN A 208 -26.22 24.09 9.08
C GLN A 208 -25.78 25.13 10.10
N VAL A 209 -24.59 25.70 9.94
CA VAL A 209 -24.11 26.79 10.79
C VAL A 209 -25.02 28.04 10.65
N GLY A 210 -25.38 28.42 9.43
CA GLY A 210 -26.31 29.50 9.19
C GLY A 210 -27.68 29.27 9.82
N ALA A 211 -28.22 28.06 9.74
CA ALA A 211 -29.49 27.71 10.35
C ALA A 211 -29.40 27.75 11.90
N LEU A 212 -28.29 27.34 12.50
CA LEU A 212 -28.08 27.48 13.95
C LEU A 212 -28.10 28.93 14.40
N PHE A 213 -27.39 29.83 13.71
CA PHE A 213 -27.39 31.26 14.03
C PHE A 213 -28.79 31.89 13.88
N ALA A 214 -29.50 31.56 12.80
CA ALA A 214 -30.88 32.05 12.60
C ALA A 214 -31.84 31.60 13.72
N ARG A 215 -31.71 30.33 14.19
CA ARG A 215 -32.50 29.84 15.32
C ARG A 215 -32.13 30.50 16.64
N TYR A 216 -30.83 30.75 16.85
CA TYR A 216 -30.37 31.48 18.03
C TYR A 216 -30.95 32.89 18.11
N ASP A 217 -30.84 33.64 17.00
CA ASP A 217 -31.39 35.01 16.93
C ASP A 217 -32.92 35.04 17.14
N ALA A 218 -33.64 34.09 16.53
CA ALA A 218 -35.09 33.99 16.70
C ALA A 218 -35.54 33.67 18.13
N LYS A 219 -34.65 33.05 18.94
CA LYS A 219 -34.97 32.65 20.32
C LYS A 219 -34.52 33.68 21.35
N HIS A 220 -33.49 34.44 21.06
CA HIS A 220 -32.81 35.34 22.01
C HIS A 220 -32.75 36.81 21.59
N GLY A 221 -33.16 37.17 20.36
CA GLY A 221 -33.35 38.53 19.86
C GLY A 221 -34.77 38.98 20.06
#